data_7e87d951c35e90eebbde6d832f46fed7
#
_entry.id   7e87d951c35e90eebbde6d832f46fed7
#
_cell.length_a   1.000
_cell.length_b   1.000
_cell.length_c   1.000
_cell.angle_alpha   90.00
_cell.angle_beta   90.00
_cell.angle_gamma   90.00
#
_symmetry.space_group_name_H-M   'P 1'
#
loop_
_entity.id
_entity.type
_entity.pdbx_description
1 polymer ?
#
loop_
_entity_poly.entity_id
_entity_poly.type
_entity_poly.pdbx_seq_one_letter_code
_entity_poly.pdbx_strand_id
1 'polypeptide(L)'
;MEVPKDASHQQENADGGANSQLDAVTSNITSNLPSSLLTCSFNQDGGCLAIGTTNGFSVHNLHPSYSLSVERTLRGGIGLVEMLFRCNLMALVGGGPTPHGAPHRVLIWDDHIPKEIGELSFRQSVLSVKLRKDAIAVALRDRVYVYQLADLSLRDKIYTADNPHGLLAVSTHVQEMVLACPSVTTGHVRVELYGLRKTVVSCGLTDNIRVF
;
A
#
# COMPACT_ATOMS: atom_id res chain seq x y z
N MET A 1 33.11 11.78 70.98
CA MET A 1 31.76 12.15 70.57
C MET A 1 31.73 11.88 69.09
N GLU A 2 31.39 10.64 68.73
CA GLU A 2 31.40 10.15 67.37
C GLU A 2 29.98 10.25 66.77
N VAL A 3 29.91 10.72 65.56
CA VAL A 3 28.69 10.80 64.77
C VAL A 3 28.66 9.58 63.85
N PRO A 4 27.54 8.80 63.76
CA PRO A 4 27.47 7.65 62.85
C PRO A 4 27.16 8.10 61.41
N LYS A 5 27.76 7.38 60.42
CA LYS A 5 27.59 7.54 58.99
C LYS A 5 26.25 6.95 58.53
N ASP A 6 25.62 7.69 57.65
CA ASP A 6 24.42 7.33 56.90
C ASP A 6 24.61 6.11 56.00
N ALA A 7 23.62 5.22 56.02
CA ALA A 7 23.50 4.08 55.09
C ALA A 7 22.70 4.51 53.88
N SER A 8 23.34 4.57 52.72
CA SER A 8 22.70 4.78 51.41
C SER A 8 21.94 3.52 50.98
N HIS A 9 20.61 3.64 50.88
CA HIS A 9 19.76 2.66 50.23
C HIS A 9 20.03 2.64 48.73
N GLN A 10 20.47 1.48 48.23
CA GLN A 10 20.41 1.14 46.82
C GLN A 10 18.99 0.67 46.48
N GLN A 11 18.31 1.42 45.64
CA GLN A 11 17.05 1.03 45.05
C GLN A 11 17.34 0.32 43.71
N GLU A 12 17.24 -1.00 43.73
CA GLU A 12 17.34 -1.85 42.51
C GLU A 12 16.16 -1.56 41.60
N ASN A 13 16.47 -1.16 40.37
CA ASN A 13 15.50 -1.04 39.28
C ASN A 13 15.08 -2.44 38.79
N ALA A 14 13.91 -2.90 39.20
CA ALA A 14 13.30 -4.17 38.80
C ALA A 14 12.20 -3.98 37.73
N ASP A 15 12.38 -3.12 36.74
CA ASP A 15 11.32 -2.81 35.76
C ASP A 15 11.68 -3.13 34.28
N GLY A 16 12.86 -3.75 34.04
CA GLY A 16 13.30 -4.12 32.68
C GLY A 16 12.86 -5.50 32.20
N GLY A 17 12.42 -6.38 33.08
CA GLY A 17 12.17 -7.79 32.77
C GLY A 17 10.75 -8.12 32.31
N ALA A 18 9.76 -7.33 32.71
CA ALA A 18 8.35 -7.64 32.42
C ALA A 18 7.96 -7.30 30.98
N ASN A 19 8.49 -6.22 30.41
CA ASN A 19 8.18 -5.82 29.03
C ASN A 19 8.78 -6.77 27.99
N SER A 20 10.01 -7.26 28.19
CA SER A 20 10.65 -8.19 27.25
C SER A 20 9.98 -9.56 27.21
N GLN A 21 9.39 -10.04 28.32
CA GLN A 21 8.63 -11.28 28.35
C GLN A 21 7.24 -11.12 27.70
N LEU A 22 6.58 -10.00 27.89
CA LEU A 22 5.31 -9.70 27.21
C LEU A 22 5.49 -9.59 25.69
N ASP A 23 6.54 -8.94 25.23
CA ASP A 23 6.86 -8.81 23.81
C ASP A 23 7.19 -10.18 23.18
N ALA A 24 7.92 -11.06 23.90
CA ALA A 24 8.22 -12.41 23.45
C ALA A 24 6.99 -13.33 23.44
N VAL A 25 6.07 -13.19 24.39
CA VAL A 25 4.81 -13.95 24.43
C VAL A 25 3.88 -13.45 23.34
N THR A 26 3.78 -12.14 23.13
CA THR A 26 2.94 -11.55 22.06
C THR A 26 3.46 -11.93 20.68
N SER A 27 4.78 -11.95 20.45
CA SER A 27 5.37 -12.40 19.18
C SER A 27 5.14 -13.90 18.91
N ASN A 28 5.17 -14.74 19.93
CA ASN A 28 4.89 -16.19 19.81
C ASN A 28 3.40 -16.48 19.56
N ILE A 29 2.48 -15.69 20.12
CA ILE A 29 1.04 -15.86 19.88
C ILE A 29 0.67 -15.42 18.45
N THR A 30 1.25 -14.33 17.94
CA THR A 30 1.00 -13.84 16.58
C THR A 30 1.59 -14.75 15.50
N SER A 31 2.70 -15.46 15.79
CA SER A 31 3.30 -16.40 14.83
C SER A 31 2.52 -17.71 14.68
N ASN A 32 1.63 -18.07 15.60
CA ASN A 32 0.85 -19.30 15.58
C ASN A 32 -0.60 -19.11 15.09
N LEU A 33 -1.05 -17.90 14.80
CA LEU A 33 -2.34 -17.68 14.17
C LEU A 33 -2.24 -18.02 12.68
N PRO A 34 -3.20 -18.79 12.11
CA PRO A 34 -3.21 -19.06 10.66
C PRO A 34 -3.32 -17.71 9.93
N SER A 35 -2.48 -17.52 8.93
CA SER A 35 -2.52 -16.29 8.10
C SER A 35 -3.86 -16.22 7.36
N SER A 36 -4.59 -15.14 7.54
CA SER A 36 -5.86 -14.89 6.85
C SER A 36 -5.62 -14.01 5.62
N LEU A 37 -6.32 -14.34 4.54
CA LEU A 37 -6.31 -13.54 3.31
C LEU A 37 -6.93 -12.17 3.57
N LEU A 38 -6.23 -11.10 3.18
CA LEU A 38 -6.73 -9.72 3.22
C LEU A 38 -7.01 -9.16 1.83
N THR A 39 -6.15 -9.48 0.87
CA THR A 39 -6.27 -8.99 -0.51
C THR A 39 -5.60 -9.93 -1.50
N CYS A 40 -6.05 -9.87 -2.76
CA CYS A 40 -5.33 -10.46 -3.88
C CYS A 40 -5.46 -9.55 -5.11
N SER A 41 -4.40 -9.47 -5.91
CA SER A 41 -4.37 -8.67 -7.12
C SER A 41 -3.48 -9.32 -8.18
N PHE A 42 -3.91 -9.22 -9.44
CA PHE A 42 -3.05 -9.58 -10.56
C PHE A 42 -2.09 -8.44 -10.88
N ASN A 43 -0.91 -8.78 -11.36
CA ASN A 43 -0.03 -7.81 -11.99
C ASN A 43 -0.59 -7.36 -13.36
N GLN A 44 0.06 -6.40 -14.01
CA GLN A 44 -0.46 -5.73 -15.20
C GLN A 44 -0.62 -6.65 -16.43
N ASP A 45 0.12 -7.76 -16.50
CA ASP A 45 0.01 -8.76 -17.61
C ASP A 45 -0.79 -10.01 -17.22
N GLY A 46 -1.35 -10.06 -16.00
CA GLY A 46 -2.10 -11.19 -15.47
C GLY A 46 -1.28 -12.45 -15.23
N GLY A 47 0.04 -12.39 -15.37
CA GLY A 47 0.93 -13.54 -15.23
C GLY A 47 1.39 -13.82 -13.81
N CYS A 48 1.13 -12.91 -12.87
CA CYS A 48 1.41 -13.07 -11.45
C CYS A 48 0.20 -12.68 -10.60
N LEU A 49 0.07 -13.34 -9.45
CA LEU A 49 -0.92 -13.04 -8.42
C LEU A 49 -0.18 -12.63 -7.15
N ALA A 50 -0.41 -11.42 -6.67
CA ALA A 50 0.04 -10.96 -5.38
C ALA A 50 -1.05 -11.19 -4.34
N ILE A 51 -0.68 -11.67 -3.17
CA ILE A 51 -1.58 -12.00 -2.06
C ILE A 51 -1.09 -11.28 -0.81
N GLY A 52 -1.93 -10.46 -0.19
CA GLY A 52 -1.70 -9.87 1.12
C GLY A 52 -2.45 -10.64 2.21
N THR A 53 -1.78 -10.90 3.30
CA THR A 53 -2.29 -11.66 4.44
C THR A 53 -2.13 -10.87 5.75
N THR A 54 -2.66 -11.42 6.84
CA THR A 54 -2.48 -10.84 8.19
C THR A 54 -1.03 -10.88 8.69
N ASN A 55 -0.14 -11.62 8.03
CA ASN A 55 1.25 -11.84 8.46
C ASN A 55 2.30 -11.42 7.40
N GLY A 56 1.89 -10.73 6.35
CA GLY A 56 2.78 -10.31 5.27
C GLY A 56 2.17 -10.49 3.89
N PHE A 57 2.95 -10.86 2.90
CA PHE A 57 2.49 -11.04 1.53
C PHE A 57 3.25 -12.14 0.78
N SER A 58 2.65 -12.63 -0.31
CA SER A 58 3.30 -13.54 -1.26
C SER A 58 2.98 -13.17 -2.71
N VAL A 59 3.86 -13.58 -3.61
CA VAL A 59 3.67 -13.44 -5.06
C VAL A 59 3.80 -14.81 -5.71
N HIS A 60 2.85 -15.14 -6.54
CA HIS A 60 2.78 -16.41 -7.26
C HIS A 60 2.82 -16.15 -8.76
N ASN A 61 3.69 -16.87 -9.46
CA ASN A 61 3.64 -16.94 -10.91
C ASN A 61 2.46 -17.84 -11.30
N LEU A 62 1.69 -17.43 -12.30
CA LEU A 62 0.58 -18.19 -12.85
C LEU A 62 0.90 -18.70 -14.25
N HIS A 63 1.77 -18.01 -14.98
CA HIS A 63 2.16 -18.36 -16.34
C HIS A 63 3.71 -18.32 -16.47
N PRO A 64 4.36 -19.30 -17.14
CA PRO A 64 3.80 -20.46 -17.85
C PRO A 64 3.31 -21.61 -16.94
N SER A 65 3.70 -21.61 -15.68
CA SER A 65 3.27 -22.62 -14.69
C SER A 65 3.15 -21.97 -13.32
N TYR A 66 2.25 -22.51 -12.48
CA TYR A 66 2.10 -22.07 -11.11
C TYR A 66 3.37 -22.32 -10.31
N SER A 67 3.87 -21.29 -9.63
CA SER A 67 4.97 -21.39 -8.66
C SER A 67 4.93 -20.23 -7.68
N LEU A 68 5.31 -20.50 -6.43
CA LEU A 68 5.58 -19.46 -5.45
C LEU A 68 6.88 -18.74 -5.84
N SER A 69 6.81 -17.44 -6.06
CA SER A 69 7.96 -16.60 -6.44
C SER A 69 8.55 -15.86 -5.25
N VAL A 70 7.69 -15.27 -4.43
CA VAL A 70 8.07 -14.45 -3.27
C VAL A 70 7.15 -14.80 -2.11
N GLU A 71 7.73 -14.93 -0.91
CA GLU A 71 7.00 -14.98 0.35
C GLU A 71 7.74 -14.15 1.39
N ARG A 72 7.02 -13.23 2.03
CA ARG A 72 7.56 -12.33 3.05
C ARG A 72 6.65 -12.32 4.26
N THR A 73 7.20 -12.81 5.38
CA THR A 73 6.57 -12.66 6.70
C THR A 73 6.97 -11.31 7.27
N LEU A 74 5.98 -10.49 7.61
CA LEU A 74 6.14 -9.16 8.17
C LEU A 74 5.52 -9.10 9.57
N ARG A 75 5.78 -8.04 10.32
CA ARG A 75 5.23 -7.86 11.67
C ARG A 75 3.74 -7.50 11.71
N GLY A 76 3.04 -7.61 10.56
CA GLY A 76 1.64 -7.29 10.48
C GLY A 76 1.07 -7.50 9.08
N GLY A 77 -0.22 -7.26 8.94
CA GLY A 77 -0.96 -7.54 7.73
C GLY A 77 -0.77 -6.50 6.63
N ILE A 78 -0.85 -6.99 5.39
CA ILE A 78 -0.83 -6.20 4.16
C ILE A 78 -2.23 -6.22 3.54
N GLY A 79 -2.89 -5.06 3.52
CA GLY A 79 -4.24 -4.88 2.96
C GLY A 79 -4.29 -4.60 1.48
N LEU A 80 -3.22 -4.05 0.90
CA LEU A 80 -3.09 -3.86 -0.55
C LEU A 80 -1.67 -4.23 -0.98
N VAL A 81 -1.56 -4.97 -2.08
CA VAL A 81 -0.30 -5.27 -2.78
C VAL A 81 -0.50 -4.94 -4.25
N GLU A 82 0.27 -4.02 -4.77
CA GLU A 82 0.28 -3.70 -6.21
C GLU A 82 1.69 -3.95 -6.76
N MET A 83 1.80 -4.84 -7.73
CA MET A 83 3.06 -5.14 -8.41
C MET A 83 3.35 -4.14 -9.52
N LEU A 84 4.62 -3.94 -9.84
CA LEU A 84 5.04 -3.26 -11.08
C LEU A 84 5.50 -4.32 -12.09
N PHE A 85 4.60 -4.81 -12.92
CA PHE A 85 4.84 -5.93 -13.84
C PHE A 85 5.45 -7.15 -13.11
N ARG A 86 6.58 -7.66 -13.59
CA ARG A 86 7.34 -8.76 -12.99
C ARG A 86 8.68 -8.30 -12.42
N CYS A 87 8.78 -7.03 -12.04
CA CYS A 87 9.98 -6.55 -11.38
C CYS A 87 9.87 -6.67 -9.84
N ASN A 88 10.97 -6.38 -9.17
CA ASN A 88 11.10 -6.46 -7.71
C ASN A 88 10.41 -5.31 -6.94
N LEU A 89 9.85 -4.31 -7.65
CA LEU A 89 9.17 -3.19 -7.01
C LEU A 89 7.68 -3.45 -6.82
N MET A 90 7.21 -3.18 -5.60
CA MET A 90 5.81 -3.30 -5.22
C MET A 90 5.38 -2.13 -4.35
N ALA A 91 4.12 -1.76 -4.41
CA ALA A 91 3.50 -0.85 -3.45
C ALA A 91 2.67 -1.67 -2.45
N LEU A 92 2.94 -1.46 -1.17
CA LEU A 92 2.30 -2.15 -0.06
C LEU A 92 1.53 -1.14 0.79
N VAL A 93 0.35 -1.53 1.28
CA VAL A 93 -0.41 -0.76 2.27
C VAL A 93 -0.83 -1.69 3.40
N GLY A 94 -0.59 -1.27 4.62
CA GLY A 94 -0.95 -2.04 5.80
C GLY A 94 -2.46 -2.26 5.92
N GLY A 95 -2.87 -3.43 6.42
CA GLY A 95 -4.27 -3.77 6.61
C GLY A 95 -4.49 -4.90 7.61
N GLY A 96 -5.76 -5.22 7.86
CA GLY A 96 -6.11 -6.23 8.85
C GLY A 96 -6.08 -5.73 10.30
N PRO A 97 -6.24 -6.63 11.28
CA PRO A 97 -6.33 -6.26 12.70
C PRO A 97 -5.05 -5.61 13.24
N THR A 98 -3.90 -6.06 12.78
CA THR A 98 -2.57 -5.54 13.13
C THR A 98 -1.81 -5.22 11.84
N PRO A 99 -2.00 -4.03 11.26
CA PRO A 99 -1.42 -3.71 9.96
C PRO A 99 0.10 -3.51 10.03
N HIS A 100 0.81 -3.95 9.00
CA HIS A 100 2.21 -3.60 8.78
C HIS A 100 2.29 -2.18 8.20
N GLY A 101 2.61 -1.22 9.02
CA GLY A 101 2.49 0.19 8.68
C GLY A 101 1.04 0.69 8.71
N ALA A 102 0.88 2.00 8.75
CA ALA A 102 -0.44 2.61 8.86
C ALA A 102 -1.24 2.52 7.54
N PRO A 103 -2.58 2.30 7.59
CA PRO A 103 -3.41 2.20 6.38
C PRO A 103 -3.45 3.47 5.50
N HIS A 104 -2.93 4.57 6.00
CA HIS A 104 -2.79 5.82 5.26
C HIS A 104 -1.40 6.02 4.64
N ARG A 105 -0.57 4.97 4.59
CA ARG A 105 0.77 4.98 4.00
C ARG A 105 0.86 3.97 2.87
N VAL A 106 1.52 4.37 1.79
CA VAL A 106 1.98 3.48 0.73
C VAL A 106 3.47 3.29 0.90
N LEU A 107 3.89 2.06 1.14
CA LEU A 107 5.29 1.66 1.28
C LEU A 107 5.77 1.17 -0.09
N ILE A 108 6.88 1.68 -0.56
CA ILE A 108 7.54 1.18 -1.78
C ILE A 108 8.55 0.13 -1.34
N TRP A 109 8.26 -1.12 -1.69
CA TRP A 109 9.06 -2.29 -1.35
C TRP A 109 9.94 -2.71 -2.53
N ASP A 110 11.20 -2.95 -2.25
CA ASP A 110 12.11 -3.58 -3.19
C ASP A 110 12.44 -5.01 -2.71
N ASP A 111 11.96 -6.01 -3.43
CA ASP A 111 12.15 -7.41 -3.05
C ASP A 111 13.55 -7.95 -3.38
N HIS A 112 14.34 -7.27 -4.21
CA HIS A 112 15.74 -7.61 -4.46
C HIS A 112 16.62 -7.40 -3.22
N ILE A 113 16.35 -6.34 -2.44
CA ILE A 113 17.06 -6.02 -1.19
C ILE A 113 16.15 -6.13 0.04
N PRO A 114 15.16 -7.00 0.07
CA PRO A 114 13.92 -7.13 0.86
C PRO A 114 13.71 -6.04 1.92
N LYS A 115 13.40 -4.82 1.47
CA LYS A 115 13.15 -3.67 2.36
C LYS A 115 12.28 -2.59 1.72
N GLU A 116 11.76 -1.73 2.57
CA GLU A 116 11.12 -0.48 2.18
C GLU A 116 12.17 0.52 1.69
N ILE A 117 11.98 1.07 0.49
CA ILE A 117 12.88 2.05 -0.14
C ILE A 117 12.27 3.43 -0.27
N GLY A 118 10.98 3.56 0.01
CA GLY A 118 10.25 4.83 -0.05
C GLY A 118 8.89 4.74 0.60
N GLU A 119 8.32 5.89 0.94
CA GLU A 119 7.01 6.00 1.57
C GLU A 119 6.25 7.21 1.06
N LEU A 120 4.95 7.05 0.82
CA LEU A 120 4.00 8.14 0.61
C LEU A 120 2.99 8.14 1.76
N SER A 121 2.84 9.26 2.45
CA SER A 121 1.95 9.39 3.60
C SER A 121 0.79 10.34 3.32
N PHE A 122 -0.41 9.95 3.72
CA PHE A 122 -1.66 10.66 3.46
C PHE A 122 -2.40 10.97 4.76
N ARG A 123 -3.44 11.81 4.68
CA ARG A 123 -4.30 12.11 5.85
C ARG A 123 -5.46 11.12 6.00
N GLN A 124 -5.77 10.36 4.97
CA GLN A 124 -6.86 9.39 4.93
C GLN A 124 -6.30 8.02 4.54
N SER A 125 -7.04 6.96 4.82
CA SER A 125 -6.69 5.61 4.41
C SER A 125 -6.59 5.51 2.90
N VAL A 126 -5.59 4.78 2.44
CA VAL A 126 -5.41 4.44 1.03
C VAL A 126 -6.40 3.35 0.67
N LEU A 127 -7.16 3.55 -0.40
CA LEU A 127 -8.18 2.62 -0.85
C LEU A 127 -7.75 1.83 -2.09
N SER A 128 -6.88 2.41 -2.93
CA SER A 128 -6.30 1.74 -4.09
C SER A 128 -4.98 2.36 -4.46
N VAL A 129 -4.08 1.55 -4.98
CA VAL A 129 -2.80 1.97 -5.56
C VAL A 129 -2.67 1.35 -6.93
N LYS A 130 -2.17 2.10 -7.90
CA LYS A 130 -1.80 1.60 -9.22
C LYS A 130 -0.39 2.02 -9.56
N LEU A 131 0.43 1.03 -9.95
CA LEU A 131 1.81 1.24 -10.36
C LEU A 131 1.95 1.21 -11.88
N ARG A 132 2.76 2.12 -12.36
CA ARG A 132 3.24 2.22 -13.73
C ARG A 132 4.74 2.51 -13.71
N LYS A 133 5.46 2.25 -14.80
CA LYS A 133 6.92 2.47 -14.90
C LYS A 133 7.37 3.90 -14.56
N ASP A 134 6.51 4.88 -14.80
CA ASP A 134 6.78 6.30 -14.62
C ASP A 134 5.94 6.95 -13.50
N ALA A 135 4.93 6.25 -12.96
CA ALA A 135 3.98 6.87 -12.05
C ALA A 135 3.43 5.90 -10.99
N ILE A 136 3.02 6.49 -9.87
CA ILE A 136 2.21 5.86 -8.82
C ILE A 136 0.92 6.67 -8.71
N ALA A 137 -0.23 6.03 -8.90
CA ALA A 137 -1.52 6.64 -8.65
C ALA A 137 -2.14 6.04 -7.37
N VAL A 138 -2.60 6.91 -6.47
CA VAL A 138 -3.14 6.53 -5.15
C VAL A 138 -4.52 7.12 -5.00
N ALA A 139 -5.53 6.27 -4.84
CA ALA A 139 -6.90 6.69 -4.57
C ALA A 139 -7.18 6.73 -3.07
N LEU A 140 -7.67 7.88 -2.63
CA LEU A 140 -8.32 8.08 -1.35
C LEU A 140 -9.82 8.23 -1.55
N ARG A 141 -10.56 8.48 -0.49
CA ARG A 141 -12.01 8.54 -0.52
C ARG A 141 -12.58 9.68 -1.37
N ASP A 142 -11.88 10.83 -1.43
CA ASP A 142 -12.36 12.07 -2.07
C ASP A 142 -11.38 12.63 -3.11
N ARG A 143 -10.29 11.90 -3.40
CA ARG A 143 -9.26 12.35 -4.34
C ARG A 143 -8.32 11.24 -4.78
N VAL A 144 -7.66 11.48 -5.90
CA VAL A 144 -6.55 10.68 -6.42
C VAL A 144 -5.29 11.54 -6.44
N TYR A 145 -4.19 10.99 -5.98
CA TYR A 145 -2.86 11.57 -6.12
C TYR A 145 -2.07 10.81 -7.18
N VAL A 146 -1.30 11.53 -7.97
CA VAL A 146 -0.37 10.95 -8.95
C VAL A 146 1.02 11.45 -8.66
N TYR A 147 1.93 10.52 -8.42
CA TYR A 147 3.34 10.79 -8.16
C TYR A 147 4.20 10.25 -9.28
N GLN A 148 5.36 10.86 -9.49
CA GLN A 148 6.43 10.30 -10.29
C GLN A 148 7.06 9.13 -9.53
N LEU A 149 7.25 7.97 -10.18
CA LEU A 149 7.83 6.81 -9.51
C LEU A 149 9.32 7.02 -9.16
N ALA A 150 10.06 7.75 -9.99
CA ALA A 150 11.50 7.89 -9.88
C ALA A 150 11.97 8.63 -8.61
N ASP A 151 11.25 9.64 -8.18
CA ASP A 151 11.61 10.55 -7.07
C ASP A 151 10.49 10.79 -6.06
N LEU A 152 9.35 10.14 -6.25
CA LEU A 152 8.14 10.28 -5.44
C LEU A 152 7.63 11.74 -5.38
N SER A 153 7.95 12.57 -6.36
CA SER A 153 7.42 13.93 -6.46
C SER A 153 5.95 13.93 -6.88
N LEU A 154 5.15 14.82 -6.30
CA LEU A 154 3.75 14.97 -6.64
C LEU A 154 3.61 15.57 -8.04
N ARG A 155 2.97 14.82 -8.96
CA ARG A 155 2.68 15.23 -10.32
C ARG A 155 1.31 15.87 -10.46
N ASP A 156 0.30 15.27 -9.78
CA ASP A 156 -1.09 15.73 -9.90
C ASP A 156 -1.92 15.36 -8.67
N LYS A 157 -3.01 16.11 -8.48
CA LYS A 157 -4.01 15.88 -7.43
C LYS A 157 -5.41 16.11 -8.01
N ILE A 158 -6.16 15.05 -8.15
CA ILE A 158 -7.49 15.02 -8.76
C ILE A 158 -8.53 14.86 -7.67
N TYR A 159 -9.46 15.80 -7.54
CA TYR A 159 -10.61 15.66 -6.65
C TYR A 159 -11.68 14.78 -7.28
N THR A 160 -12.34 13.95 -6.48
CA THR A 160 -13.40 13.04 -6.91
C THR A 160 -14.65 13.26 -6.06
N ALA A 161 -15.80 12.77 -6.52
CA ALA A 161 -16.92 12.46 -5.64
C ALA A 161 -16.50 11.40 -4.62
N ASP A 162 -17.38 11.10 -3.65
CA ASP A 162 -17.15 10.03 -2.67
C ASP A 162 -16.84 8.70 -3.38
N ASN A 163 -15.66 8.16 -3.10
CA ASN A 163 -15.10 6.97 -3.75
C ASN A 163 -14.71 5.91 -2.71
N PRO A 164 -15.68 5.34 -1.98
CA PRO A 164 -15.40 4.41 -0.87
C PRO A 164 -14.73 3.12 -1.33
N HIS A 165 -14.84 2.75 -2.61
CA HIS A 165 -14.24 1.55 -3.20
C HIS A 165 -12.87 1.80 -3.84
N GLY A 166 -12.35 3.03 -3.80
CA GLY A 166 -11.04 3.35 -4.39
C GLY A 166 -10.97 3.11 -5.90
N LEU A 167 -12.08 3.37 -6.62
CA LEU A 167 -12.15 3.17 -8.07
C LEU A 167 -11.06 4.01 -8.75
N LEU A 168 -10.15 3.32 -9.42
CA LEU A 168 -8.99 3.89 -10.09
C LEU A 168 -8.48 2.90 -11.12
N ALA A 169 -8.27 3.36 -12.35
CA ALA A 169 -7.63 2.60 -13.41
C ALA A 169 -6.54 3.44 -14.08
N VAL A 170 -5.44 2.79 -14.45
CA VAL A 170 -4.30 3.40 -15.14
C VAL A 170 -3.88 2.51 -16.29
N SER A 171 -3.66 3.10 -17.46
CA SER A 171 -3.15 2.36 -18.62
C SER A 171 -1.72 1.91 -18.39
N THR A 172 -1.41 0.67 -18.77
CA THR A 172 -0.11 0.05 -18.54
C THR A 172 0.76 -0.02 -19.79
N HIS A 173 0.15 -0.12 -20.99
CA HIS A 173 0.83 -0.43 -22.25
C HIS A 173 1.00 0.76 -23.21
N VAL A 174 0.38 1.91 -22.94
CA VAL A 174 0.47 3.10 -23.80
C VAL A 174 1.70 3.92 -23.44
N GLN A 175 2.32 4.55 -24.41
CA GLN A 175 3.45 5.47 -24.15
C GLN A 175 3.02 6.58 -23.20
N GLU A 176 1.81 7.11 -23.39
CA GLU A 176 1.24 8.14 -22.55
C GLU A 176 0.30 7.54 -21.51
N MET A 177 0.41 8.04 -20.29
CA MET A 177 -0.44 7.61 -19.20
C MET A 177 -1.88 8.09 -19.43
N VAL A 178 -2.82 7.16 -19.37
CA VAL A 178 -4.26 7.41 -19.26
C VAL A 178 -4.70 6.96 -17.87
N LEU A 179 -5.34 7.85 -17.12
CA LEU A 179 -5.91 7.56 -15.81
C LEU A 179 -7.42 7.77 -15.86
N ALA A 180 -8.17 6.85 -15.29
CA ALA A 180 -9.62 6.97 -15.11
C ALA A 180 -9.99 6.83 -13.64
N CYS A 181 -10.83 7.76 -13.15
CA CYS A 181 -11.35 7.76 -11.79
C CYS A 181 -12.75 8.40 -11.76
N PRO A 182 -13.50 8.32 -10.64
CA PRO A 182 -14.72 9.08 -10.50
C PRO A 182 -14.47 10.58 -10.65
N SER A 183 -15.39 11.28 -11.31
CA SER A 183 -15.40 12.74 -11.37
C SER A 183 -15.87 13.34 -10.04
N VAL A 184 -15.79 14.65 -9.89
CA VAL A 184 -16.39 15.39 -8.77
C VAL A 184 -17.93 15.31 -8.76
N THR A 185 -18.53 15.07 -9.92
CA THR A 185 -19.97 14.85 -10.06
C THR A 185 -20.27 13.35 -10.02
N THR A 186 -21.12 12.92 -9.09
CA THR A 186 -21.54 11.53 -8.96
C THR A 186 -22.11 11.00 -10.28
N GLY A 187 -21.76 9.76 -10.66
CA GLY A 187 -22.20 9.13 -11.90
C GLY A 187 -21.35 9.50 -13.12
N HIS A 188 -20.37 10.38 -12.98
CA HIS A 188 -19.45 10.74 -14.04
C HIS A 188 -18.07 10.10 -13.85
N VAL A 189 -17.44 9.71 -14.94
CA VAL A 189 -16.05 9.25 -14.98
C VAL A 189 -15.16 10.35 -15.54
N ARG A 190 -14.06 10.61 -14.88
CA ARG A 190 -13.01 11.51 -15.32
C ARG A 190 -11.87 10.70 -15.92
N VAL A 191 -11.42 11.07 -17.10
CA VAL A 191 -10.27 10.48 -17.79
C VAL A 191 -9.22 11.56 -18.02
N GLU A 192 -8.02 11.34 -17.52
CA GLU A 192 -6.86 12.20 -17.72
C GLU A 192 -5.91 11.59 -18.74
N LEU A 193 -5.56 12.38 -19.75
CA LEU A 193 -4.61 12.04 -20.82
C LEU A 193 -3.32 12.81 -20.60
N TYR A 194 -2.36 12.25 -19.89
CA TYR A 194 -1.16 12.96 -19.44
C TYR A 194 -0.24 13.42 -20.58
N GLY A 195 -0.18 12.70 -21.67
CA GLY A 195 0.62 13.08 -22.82
C GLY A 195 0.04 14.27 -23.60
N LEU A 196 -1.26 14.33 -23.70
CA LEU A 196 -1.97 15.39 -24.40
C LEU A 196 -2.30 16.57 -23.46
N ARG A 197 -2.09 16.43 -22.15
CA ARG A 197 -2.53 17.37 -21.10
C ARG A 197 -4.02 17.72 -21.22
N LYS A 198 -4.83 16.71 -21.53
CA LYS A 198 -6.29 16.83 -21.70
C LYS A 198 -7.02 16.07 -20.62
N THR A 199 -8.06 16.69 -20.09
CA THR A 199 -9.03 16.02 -19.23
C THR A 199 -10.28 15.77 -20.07
N VAL A 200 -10.77 14.52 -20.04
CA VAL A 200 -12.04 14.13 -20.65
C VAL A 200 -12.96 13.69 -19.52
N VAL A 201 -14.15 14.27 -19.46
CA VAL A 201 -15.19 13.84 -18.52
C VAL A 201 -16.31 13.19 -19.32
N SER A 202 -16.62 11.94 -19.04
CA SER A 202 -17.75 11.27 -19.63
C SER A 202 -18.90 11.14 -18.64
N CYS A 203 -20.13 11.34 -19.12
CA CYS A 203 -21.34 11.11 -18.33
C CYS A 203 -21.62 9.62 -18.22
N GLY A 204 -22.14 9.19 -17.03
CA GLY A 204 -22.48 7.80 -16.77
C GLY A 204 -23.77 7.34 -17.44
N LEU A 205 -23.88 6.05 -17.58
CA LEU A 205 -25.01 5.12 -17.78
C LEU A 205 -25.93 5.25 -18.99
N THR A 206 -26.09 6.38 -19.64
CA THR A 206 -27.00 6.53 -20.79
C THR A 206 -26.38 7.17 -22.03
N ASP A 207 -25.21 7.77 -21.92
CA ASP A 207 -24.58 8.47 -23.04
C ASP A 207 -23.28 7.82 -23.49
N ASN A 208 -23.09 7.73 -24.80
CA ASN A 208 -21.81 7.34 -25.40
C ASN A 208 -20.69 8.25 -24.89
N ILE A 209 -19.52 7.66 -24.62
CA ILE A 209 -18.31 8.40 -24.24
C ILE A 209 -18.07 9.50 -25.29
N ARG A 210 -18.23 10.75 -24.89
CA ARG A 210 -17.88 11.90 -25.73
C ARG A 210 -16.46 12.32 -25.40
N VAL A 211 -15.58 12.28 -26.38
CA VAL A 211 -14.23 12.84 -26.31
C VAL A 211 -14.33 14.27 -26.82
N PHE A 212 -13.97 15.26 -25.99
CA PHE A 212 -13.93 16.67 -26.35
C PHE A 212 -12.50 17.13 -26.56
#